data_25f8ccf4c5ecafacbaeea215bbb3aec5
#
_entry.id   25f8ccf4c5ecafacbaeea215bbb3aec5
#
_cell.length_a   1.000
_cell.length_b   1.000
_cell.length_c   1.000
_cell.angle_alpha   90.00
_cell.angle_beta   90.00
_cell.angle_gamma   90.00
#
_symmetry.space_group_name_H-M   'P 1'
#
loop_
_entity.id
_entity.type
_entity.pdbx_description
1 polymer ?
#
loop_
_entity_poly.entity_id
_entity_poly.type
_entity_poly.pdbx_seq_one_letter_code
_entity_poly.pdbx_strand_id
1 'polypeptide(L)'
;MLTIPEAMARLMPRPTLTVSAAAAVAAALLALAACSPTFNWREVRPENTRLSLLLPCKPDKAQKNVPLGGPPTALSMLGCEAGGVTFAVAVADLGDAVEAAPVLAQWQSLTLANMKAGPVGTGSGASATQVLALKLPGAAAEPPASRVVAQGQRADGTAVSGQAAYFAQGSQVFQAVLYGAQITPEVAETFFSSLKFD
;
A
#
# COMPACT_ATOMS: atom_id res chain seq x y z
N MET A 1 90.35 -14.61 12.80
CA MET A 1 90.25 -15.09 11.41
C MET A 1 89.09 -15.98 11.33
N LEU A 2 87.93 -15.50 10.83
CA LEU A 2 86.89 -16.26 10.17
C LEU A 2 85.79 -15.28 9.72
N THR A 3 85.63 -15.20 8.45
CA THR A 3 84.69 -14.38 7.70
C THR A 3 83.25 -14.95 7.79
N ILE A 4 82.29 -14.05 8.05
CA ILE A 4 80.82 -14.39 7.98
C ILE A 4 80.30 -14.12 6.56
N PRO A 5 79.64 -15.05 5.89
CA PRO A 5 78.97 -14.77 4.60
C PRO A 5 77.65 -14.07 4.80
N GLU A 6 77.44 -13.05 3.96
CA GLU A 6 76.16 -12.35 3.79
C GLU A 6 74.99 -13.28 3.43
N ALA A 7 73.96 -13.27 4.23
CA ALA A 7 72.73 -13.97 3.93
C ALA A 7 71.80 -13.06 3.12
N MET A 8 71.49 -13.53 1.91
CA MET A 8 70.55 -12.95 0.95
C MET A 8 69.21 -12.62 1.59
N ALA A 9 68.89 -11.33 1.65
CA ALA A 9 67.53 -10.86 1.91
C ALA A 9 66.65 -11.21 0.68
N ARG A 10 65.83 -12.24 0.83
CA ARG A 10 64.81 -12.56 -0.19
C ARG A 10 63.74 -11.46 -0.18
N LEU A 11 63.71 -10.67 -1.26
CA LEU A 11 62.62 -9.77 -1.59
C LEU A 11 61.36 -10.64 -1.88
N MET A 12 60.38 -10.65 -0.94
CA MET A 12 59.06 -11.19 -1.20
C MET A 12 58.28 -10.21 -2.10
N PRO A 13 57.76 -10.63 -3.26
CA PRO A 13 56.92 -9.78 -4.07
C PRO A 13 55.62 -9.52 -3.30
N ARG A 14 55.32 -8.23 -3.04
CA ARG A 14 54.02 -7.81 -2.53
C ARG A 14 52.98 -8.08 -3.61
N PRO A 15 51.83 -8.79 -3.31
CA PRO A 15 50.76 -8.93 -4.30
C PRO A 15 50.14 -7.55 -4.48
N THR A 16 50.35 -6.95 -5.64
CA THR A 16 49.59 -5.80 -6.11
C THR A 16 48.25 -6.30 -6.54
N LEU A 17 47.21 -6.06 -5.72
CA LEU A 17 45.79 -6.29 -6.13
C LEU A 17 45.49 -5.26 -7.23
N THR A 18 45.70 -5.63 -8.46
CA THR A 18 45.12 -4.93 -9.62
C THR A 18 43.64 -5.34 -9.72
N VAL A 19 42.78 -4.60 -9.02
CA VAL A 19 41.33 -4.65 -9.28
C VAL A 19 41.17 -4.19 -10.72
N SER A 20 40.77 -5.10 -11.62
CA SER A 20 40.59 -4.75 -13.03
C SER A 20 39.49 -3.68 -13.13
N ALA A 21 39.65 -2.69 -13.97
CA ALA A 21 38.66 -1.62 -14.19
C ALA A 21 37.25 -2.19 -14.48
N ALA A 22 37.17 -3.36 -15.10
CA ALA A 22 35.94 -4.10 -15.34
C ALA A 22 35.22 -4.52 -14.04
N ALA A 23 35.96 -4.96 -13.00
CA ALA A 23 35.37 -5.32 -11.71
C ALA A 23 34.83 -4.09 -10.96
N ALA A 24 35.53 -2.96 -11.05
CA ALA A 24 35.08 -1.70 -10.45
C ALA A 24 33.83 -1.15 -11.15
N VAL A 25 33.72 -1.24 -12.47
CA VAL A 25 32.54 -0.84 -13.23
C VAL A 25 31.36 -1.77 -12.94
N ALA A 26 31.57 -3.08 -12.84
CA ALA A 26 30.51 -4.04 -12.47
C ALA A 26 29.99 -3.81 -11.06
N ALA A 27 30.87 -3.52 -10.09
CA ALA A 27 30.46 -3.18 -8.72
C ALA A 27 29.69 -1.85 -8.64
N ALA A 28 30.07 -0.84 -9.42
CA ALA A 28 29.35 0.44 -9.50
C ALA A 28 27.95 0.28 -10.15
N LEU A 29 27.81 -0.56 -11.17
CA LEU A 29 26.51 -0.84 -11.79
C LEU A 29 25.58 -1.62 -10.85
N LEU A 30 26.09 -2.55 -10.07
CA LEU A 30 25.33 -3.29 -9.06
C LEU A 30 24.89 -2.38 -7.89
N ALA A 31 25.72 -1.41 -7.49
CA ALA A 31 25.37 -0.44 -6.45
C ALA A 31 24.25 0.53 -6.89
N LEU A 32 24.17 0.88 -8.16
CA LEU A 32 23.10 1.71 -8.73
C LEU A 32 21.75 0.98 -8.80
N ALA A 33 21.75 -0.33 -8.97
CA ALA A 33 20.53 -1.15 -8.98
C ALA A 33 19.92 -1.35 -7.57
N ALA A 34 20.69 -1.18 -6.50
CA ALA A 34 20.26 -1.40 -5.11
C ALA A 34 19.50 -0.23 -4.47
N CYS A 35 19.37 0.92 -5.15
CA CYS A 35 18.78 2.15 -4.60
C CYS A 35 17.35 2.44 -5.05
N SER A 36 16.57 1.43 -5.42
CA SER A 36 15.13 1.66 -5.63
C SER A 36 14.42 1.64 -4.26
N PRO A 37 13.83 2.76 -3.80
CA PRO A 37 13.11 2.77 -2.54
C PRO A 37 11.92 1.82 -2.60
N THR A 38 11.67 1.08 -1.53
CA THR A 38 10.52 0.17 -1.41
C THR A 38 9.19 0.89 -1.66
N PHE A 39 9.10 2.15 -1.23
CA PHE A 39 7.94 3.02 -1.44
C PHE A 39 8.35 4.25 -2.24
N ASN A 40 7.90 4.34 -3.48
CA ASN A 40 8.11 5.50 -4.35
C ASN A 40 6.79 6.26 -4.48
N TRP A 41 6.42 6.97 -3.40
CA TRP A 41 5.16 7.69 -3.28
C TRP A 41 4.96 8.72 -4.40
N ARG A 42 3.81 8.65 -5.04
CA ARG A 42 3.41 9.57 -6.12
C ARG A 42 1.94 9.90 -6.01
N GLU A 43 1.60 11.14 -6.32
CA GLU A 43 0.21 11.55 -6.40
C GLU A 43 -0.46 10.88 -7.60
N VAL A 44 -1.63 10.32 -7.37
CA VAL A 44 -2.50 9.76 -8.39
C VAL A 44 -3.91 10.30 -8.23
N ARG A 45 -4.66 10.30 -9.33
CA ARG A 45 -6.06 10.74 -9.39
C ARG A 45 -6.86 9.67 -10.13
N PRO A 46 -7.86 9.04 -9.47
CA PRO A 46 -8.80 8.18 -10.19
C PRO A 46 -9.55 8.98 -11.25
N GLU A 47 -9.76 8.38 -12.41
CA GLU A 47 -10.44 9.05 -13.53
C GLU A 47 -11.87 9.48 -13.15
N ASN A 48 -12.30 10.63 -13.69
CA ASN A 48 -13.62 11.20 -13.46
C ASN A 48 -13.95 11.51 -11.99
N THR A 49 -12.93 11.75 -11.17
CA THR A 49 -13.09 12.14 -9.77
C THR A 49 -12.27 13.38 -9.43
N ARG A 50 -12.60 14.01 -8.30
CA ARG A 50 -11.80 15.09 -7.70
C ARG A 50 -10.85 14.56 -6.62
N LEU A 51 -10.85 13.24 -6.36
CA LEU A 51 -9.99 12.63 -5.37
C LEU A 51 -8.54 12.62 -5.84
N SER A 52 -7.62 13.04 -4.97
CA SER A 52 -6.19 12.79 -5.10
C SER A 52 -5.67 12.03 -3.88
N LEU A 53 -4.65 11.20 -4.09
CA LEU A 53 -4.02 10.39 -3.05
C LEU A 53 -2.60 10.00 -3.47
N LEU A 54 -1.81 9.52 -2.51
CA LEU A 54 -0.49 8.95 -2.78
C LEU A 54 -0.57 7.43 -2.91
N LEU A 55 0.05 6.89 -3.96
CA LEU A 55 0.35 5.46 -4.07
C LEU A 55 1.88 5.25 -4.10
N PRO A 56 2.40 4.17 -3.46
CA PRO A 56 3.85 3.95 -3.37
C PRO A 56 4.48 3.36 -4.63
N CYS A 57 3.70 3.11 -5.66
CA CYS A 57 4.11 2.48 -6.91
C CYS A 57 3.22 2.95 -8.07
N LYS A 58 3.62 2.64 -9.31
CA LYS A 58 2.78 2.90 -10.48
C LYS A 58 1.55 2.00 -10.41
N PRO A 59 0.32 2.55 -10.36
CA PRO A 59 -0.87 1.72 -10.24
C PRO A 59 -1.24 1.05 -11.56
N ASP A 60 -1.77 -0.16 -11.44
CA ASP A 60 -2.59 -0.79 -12.45
C ASP A 60 -4.03 -0.29 -12.34
N LYS A 61 -4.74 -0.34 -13.47
CA LYS A 61 -6.15 0.05 -13.57
C LYS A 61 -7.00 -1.19 -13.81
N ALA A 62 -8.14 -1.28 -13.15
CA ALA A 62 -9.14 -2.29 -13.37
C ALA A 62 -10.54 -1.71 -13.29
N GLN A 63 -11.49 -2.33 -13.97
CA GLN A 63 -12.92 -1.99 -13.89
C GLN A 63 -13.73 -3.27 -13.80
N LYS A 64 -14.76 -3.27 -12.95
CA LYS A 64 -15.65 -4.40 -12.77
C LYS A 64 -17.05 -3.92 -12.42
N ASN A 65 -18.07 -4.55 -12.97
CA ASN A 65 -19.45 -4.32 -12.53
C ASN A 65 -19.72 -5.12 -11.25
N VAL A 66 -20.18 -4.44 -10.21
CA VAL A 66 -20.49 -5.03 -8.91
C VAL A 66 -21.86 -4.57 -8.41
N PRO A 67 -22.63 -5.41 -7.70
CA PRO A 67 -23.88 -5.00 -7.06
C PRO A 67 -23.55 -4.22 -5.78
N LEU A 68 -23.68 -2.91 -5.82
CA LEU A 68 -23.51 -2.02 -4.68
C LEU A 68 -24.87 -1.43 -4.27
N GLY A 69 -25.69 -2.24 -3.58
CA GLY A 69 -26.98 -1.79 -3.06
C GLY A 69 -28.09 -1.60 -4.09
N GLY A 70 -27.87 -2.01 -5.35
CA GLY A 70 -28.82 -1.82 -6.45
C GLY A 70 -28.40 -2.56 -7.71
N PRO A 71 -28.76 -2.05 -8.90
CA PRO A 71 -28.27 -2.57 -10.17
C PRO A 71 -26.74 -2.63 -10.22
N PRO A 72 -26.15 -3.52 -11.03
CA PRO A 72 -24.69 -3.59 -11.18
C PRO A 72 -24.11 -2.24 -11.58
N THR A 73 -23.21 -1.72 -10.77
CA THR A 73 -22.55 -0.42 -10.96
C THR A 73 -21.09 -0.64 -11.35
N ALA A 74 -20.57 0.18 -12.25
CA ALA A 74 -19.18 0.12 -12.65
C ALA A 74 -18.27 0.60 -11.49
N LEU A 75 -17.41 -0.29 -11.00
CA LEU A 75 -16.39 0.00 -10.01
C LEU A 75 -15.06 0.15 -10.71
N SER A 76 -14.52 1.35 -10.73
CA SER A 76 -13.18 1.64 -11.24
C SER A 76 -12.16 1.56 -10.12
N MET A 77 -11.01 0.94 -10.37
CA MET A 77 -9.98 0.69 -9.36
C MET A 77 -8.61 1.09 -9.87
N LEU A 78 -7.81 1.67 -8.98
CA LEU A 78 -6.36 1.84 -9.12
C LEU A 78 -5.70 1.09 -7.97
N GLY A 79 -4.64 0.33 -8.26
CA GLY A 79 -3.93 -0.37 -7.19
C GLY A 79 -2.54 -0.80 -7.60
N CYS A 80 -1.68 -1.03 -6.60
CA CYS A 80 -0.34 -1.55 -6.78
C CYS A 80 0.17 -2.22 -5.51
N GLU A 81 1.28 -2.95 -5.60
CA GLU A 81 1.90 -3.62 -4.47
C GLU A 81 3.30 -3.06 -4.19
N ALA A 82 3.58 -2.77 -2.92
CA ALA A 82 4.91 -2.37 -2.46
C ALA A 82 5.11 -2.80 -1.00
N GLY A 83 6.32 -3.26 -0.66
CA GLY A 83 6.66 -3.67 0.70
C GLY A 83 5.79 -4.79 1.28
N GLY A 84 5.24 -5.68 0.44
CA GLY A 84 4.32 -6.74 0.88
C GLY A 84 2.92 -6.27 1.26
N VAL A 85 2.58 -5.02 0.89
CA VAL A 85 1.26 -4.41 1.09
C VAL A 85 0.63 -4.09 -0.25
N THR A 86 -0.61 -4.49 -0.44
CA THR A 86 -1.48 -4.07 -1.56
C THR A 86 -2.13 -2.75 -1.18
N PHE A 87 -2.02 -1.75 -2.06
CA PHE A 87 -2.64 -0.44 -1.98
C PHE A 87 -3.66 -0.32 -3.09
N ALA A 88 -4.89 0.06 -2.78
CA ALA A 88 -5.88 0.29 -3.81
C ALA A 88 -6.87 1.39 -3.42
N VAL A 89 -7.41 2.05 -4.44
CA VAL A 89 -8.58 2.90 -4.34
C VAL A 89 -9.60 2.46 -5.37
N ALA A 90 -10.84 2.38 -4.97
CA ALA A 90 -11.98 2.05 -5.82
C ALA A 90 -13.03 3.14 -5.73
N VAL A 91 -13.69 3.42 -6.84
CA VAL A 91 -14.75 4.41 -6.97
C VAL A 91 -15.91 3.86 -7.78
N ALA A 92 -17.11 4.14 -7.32
CA ALA A 92 -18.34 3.90 -8.06
C ALA A 92 -19.20 5.17 -8.06
N ASP A 93 -19.83 5.46 -9.19
CA ASP A 93 -20.85 6.51 -9.30
C ASP A 93 -22.24 5.86 -9.16
N LEU A 94 -22.96 6.25 -8.13
CA LEU A 94 -24.29 5.69 -7.82
C LEU A 94 -25.42 6.43 -8.54
N GLY A 95 -25.12 7.59 -9.14
CA GLY A 95 -26.14 8.52 -9.61
C GLY A 95 -26.91 9.19 -8.45
N ASP A 96 -27.82 10.07 -8.80
CA ASP A 96 -28.50 10.94 -7.80
C ASP A 96 -29.60 10.21 -7.00
N ALA A 97 -30.00 9.01 -7.40
CA ALA A 97 -31.13 8.29 -6.82
C ALA A 97 -30.76 7.34 -5.68
N VAL A 98 -29.47 7.12 -5.42
CA VAL A 98 -28.98 6.13 -4.44
C VAL A 98 -28.28 6.83 -3.29
N GLU A 99 -28.70 6.53 -2.06
CA GLU A 99 -28.04 7.04 -0.86
C GLU A 99 -26.69 6.36 -0.63
N ALA A 100 -25.65 7.17 -0.39
CA ALA A 100 -24.29 6.68 -0.16
C ALA A 100 -24.13 5.88 1.14
N ALA A 101 -24.83 6.25 2.21
CA ALA A 101 -24.65 5.65 3.52
C ALA A 101 -24.92 4.14 3.57
N PRO A 102 -26.07 3.61 3.09
CA PRO A 102 -26.31 2.17 3.08
C PRO A 102 -25.35 1.42 2.16
N VAL A 103 -24.93 2.02 1.03
CA VAL A 103 -23.97 1.43 0.10
C VAL A 103 -22.59 1.27 0.75
N LEU A 104 -22.09 2.31 1.41
CA LEU A 104 -20.81 2.25 2.12
C LEU A 104 -20.84 1.25 3.29
N ALA A 105 -21.95 1.18 4.04
CA ALA A 105 -22.13 0.20 5.10
C ALA A 105 -22.13 -1.23 4.57
N GLN A 106 -22.81 -1.48 3.48
CA GLN A 106 -22.80 -2.79 2.81
C GLN A 106 -21.41 -3.14 2.29
N TRP A 107 -20.73 -2.19 1.65
CA TRP A 107 -19.39 -2.40 1.13
C TRP A 107 -18.38 -2.74 2.24
N GLN A 108 -18.48 -2.02 3.38
CA GLN A 108 -17.69 -2.35 4.58
C GLN A 108 -17.96 -3.77 5.07
N SER A 109 -19.23 -4.17 5.16
CA SER A 109 -19.60 -5.53 5.61
C SER A 109 -19.06 -6.61 4.67
N LEU A 110 -19.16 -6.41 3.36
CA LEU A 110 -18.59 -7.33 2.35
C LEU A 110 -17.07 -7.42 2.44
N THR A 111 -16.39 -6.31 2.70
CA THR A 111 -14.93 -6.29 2.88
C THR A 111 -14.51 -7.12 4.08
N LEU A 112 -15.16 -6.95 5.23
CA LEU A 112 -14.91 -7.74 6.44
C LEU A 112 -15.21 -9.23 6.22
N ALA A 113 -16.33 -9.55 5.55
CA ALA A 113 -16.67 -10.92 5.23
C ALA A 113 -15.63 -11.59 4.30
N ASN A 114 -15.16 -10.88 3.27
CA ASN A 114 -14.13 -11.37 2.37
C ASN A 114 -12.78 -11.62 3.07
N MET A 115 -12.48 -10.85 4.09
CA MET A 115 -11.32 -11.06 4.95
C MET A 115 -11.55 -12.10 6.04
N LYS A 116 -12.75 -12.67 6.17
CA LYS A 116 -13.13 -13.50 7.33
C LYS A 116 -12.85 -12.81 8.67
N ALA A 117 -12.92 -11.47 8.70
CA ALA A 117 -12.77 -10.70 9.91
C ALA A 117 -14.07 -10.69 10.71
N GLY A 118 -13.96 -10.56 12.02
CA GLY A 118 -15.15 -10.41 12.87
C GLY A 118 -15.88 -9.08 12.59
N PRO A 119 -17.19 -9.01 12.94
CA PRO A 119 -17.94 -7.78 12.85
C PRO A 119 -17.34 -6.67 13.73
N VAL A 120 -17.70 -5.42 13.44
CA VAL A 120 -17.23 -4.25 14.20
C VAL A 120 -17.54 -4.40 15.68
N GLY A 121 -16.58 -4.05 16.53
CA GLY A 121 -16.71 -4.15 17.99
C GLY A 121 -16.54 -5.55 18.55
N THR A 122 -16.25 -6.57 17.73
CA THR A 122 -15.93 -7.92 18.19
C THR A 122 -14.43 -8.16 18.21
N GLY A 123 -13.99 -9.08 19.05
CA GLY A 123 -12.58 -9.36 19.31
C GLY A 123 -12.04 -8.59 20.51
N SER A 124 -10.80 -8.85 20.85
CA SER A 124 -10.11 -8.19 21.97
C SER A 124 -8.70 -7.76 21.56
N GLY A 125 -8.26 -6.62 22.07
CA GLY A 125 -6.93 -6.09 21.81
C GLY A 125 -6.71 -5.77 20.32
N ALA A 126 -5.54 -6.13 19.82
CA ALA A 126 -5.12 -5.84 18.43
C ALA A 126 -5.92 -6.61 17.35
N SER A 127 -6.68 -7.63 17.74
CA SER A 127 -7.53 -8.44 16.83
C SER A 127 -8.96 -7.92 16.72
N ALA A 128 -9.31 -6.85 17.43
CA ALA A 128 -10.63 -6.25 17.36
C ALA A 128 -10.81 -5.49 16.03
N THR A 129 -11.96 -5.71 15.38
CA THR A 129 -12.38 -4.86 14.26
C THR A 129 -12.82 -3.51 14.80
N GLN A 130 -12.15 -2.45 14.38
CA GLN A 130 -12.38 -1.09 14.85
C GLN A 130 -12.83 -0.18 13.70
N VAL A 131 -13.71 0.77 14.00
CA VAL A 131 -14.06 1.88 13.12
C VAL A 131 -13.55 3.18 13.73
N LEU A 132 -12.75 3.90 12.97
CA LEU A 132 -12.15 5.18 13.35
C LEU A 132 -12.73 6.28 12.47
N ALA A 133 -12.97 7.44 13.03
CA ALA A 133 -13.30 8.63 12.24
C ALA A 133 -12.12 9.02 11.35
N LEU A 134 -12.39 9.33 10.09
CA LEU A 134 -11.39 9.80 9.15
C LEU A 134 -11.67 11.27 8.80
N LYS A 135 -10.70 12.14 9.05
CA LYS A 135 -10.75 13.51 8.55
C LYS A 135 -10.29 13.51 7.10
N LEU A 136 -11.20 13.83 6.19
CA LEU A 136 -10.92 13.84 4.75
C LEU A 136 -11.39 15.18 4.16
N PRO A 137 -10.46 16.08 3.82
CA PRO A 137 -10.80 17.38 3.26
C PRO A 137 -11.62 17.26 1.96
N GLY A 138 -12.75 17.96 1.89
CA GLY A 138 -13.62 18.01 0.73
C GLY A 138 -14.56 16.81 0.56
N ALA A 139 -14.53 15.81 1.45
CA ALA A 139 -15.54 14.75 1.47
C ALA A 139 -16.91 15.26 1.91
N ALA A 140 -17.97 14.54 1.57
CA ALA A 140 -19.30 14.78 2.11
C ALA A 140 -19.29 14.69 3.65
N ALA A 141 -20.04 15.56 4.29
CA ALA A 141 -20.20 15.50 5.76
C ALA A 141 -21.08 14.31 6.16
N GLU A 142 -22.02 13.94 5.32
CA GLU A 142 -22.94 12.82 5.48
C GLU A 142 -22.93 11.91 4.23
N PRO A 143 -22.66 10.63 4.38
CA PRO A 143 -22.16 9.96 5.58
C PRO A 143 -20.71 10.38 5.92
N PRO A 144 -20.35 10.42 7.21
CA PRO A 144 -19.01 10.82 7.61
C PRO A 144 -17.98 9.80 7.14
N ALA A 145 -16.82 10.28 6.69
CA ALA A 145 -15.74 9.42 6.31
C ALA A 145 -15.22 8.59 7.51
N SER A 146 -14.98 7.31 7.29
CA SER A 146 -14.54 6.38 8.32
C SER A 146 -13.40 5.49 7.82
N ARG A 147 -12.56 5.00 8.74
CA ARG A 147 -11.54 3.99 8.50
C ARG A 147 -11.78 2.78 9.37
N VAL A 148 -11.86 1.61 8.75
CA VAL A 148 -11.95 0.31 9.42
C VAL A 148 -10.56 -0.30 9.49
N VAL A 149 -10.21 -0.84 10.66
CA VAL A 149 -9.00 -1.63 10.89
C VAL A 149 -9.43 -3.02 11.32
N ALA A 150 -8.96 -4.05 10.64
CA ALA A 150 -9.36 -5.42 10.91
C ALA A 150 -8.20 -6.40 10.70
N GLN A 151 -8.26 -7.51 11.43
CA GLN A 151 -7.44 -8.69 11.21
C GLN A 151 -8.35 -9.80 10.66
N GLY A 152 -7.84 -10.53 9.68
CA GLY A 152 -8.60 -11.57 9.03
C GLY A 152 -7.72 -12.66 8.44
N GLN A 153 -8.27 -13.38 7.49
CA GLN A 153 -7.58 -14.47 6.78
C GLN A 153 -7.83 -14.36 5.27
N ARG A 154 -6.84 -14.69 4.49
CA ARG A 154 -6.96 -14.92 3.05
C ARG A 154 -7.69 -16.24 2.78
N ALA A 155 -8.02 -16.51 1.51
CA ALA A 155 -8.67 -17.74 1.11
C ALA A 155 -7.85 -19.01 1.45
N ASP A 156 -6.53 -18.91 1.41
CA ASP A 156 -5.57 -19.95 1.76
C ASP A 156 -5.37 -20.14 3.29
N GLY A 157 -6.06 -19.34 4.11
CA GLY A 157 -5.97 -19.39 5.57
C GLY A 157 -4.84 -18.54 6.18
N THR A 158 -4.00 -17.89 5.36
CA THR A 158 -2.93 -17.02 5.88
C THR A 158 -3.53 -15.75 6.51
N ALA A 159 -2.93 -15.32 7.63
CA ALA A 159 -3.36 -14.10 8.31
C ALA A 159 -3.16 -12.87 7.40
N VAL A 160 -4.10 -11.93 7.45
CA VAL A 160 -4.03 -10.66 6.74
C VAL A 160 -4.50 -9.53 7.64
N SER A 161 -3.72 -8.45 7.65
CA SER A 161 -4.14 -7.16 8.20
C SER A 161 -4.81 -6.36 7.09
N GLY A 162 -5.94 -5.73 7.39
CA GLY A 162 -6.64 -4.86 6.47
C GLY A 162 -6.99 -3.53 7.12
N GLN A 163 -6.85 -2.47 6.34
CA GLN A 163 -7.38 -1.16 6.69
C GLN A 163 -8.10 -0.59 5.48
N ALA A 164 -9.32 -0.10 5.68
CA ALA A 164 -10.14 0.41 4.60
C ALA A 164 -10.85 1.71 5.01
N ALA A 165 -10.69 2.75 4.21
CA ALA A 165 -11.45 3.99 4.34
C ALA A 165 -12.67 3.95 3.43
N TYR A 166 -13.79 4.48 3.92
CA TYR A 166 -15.07 4.60 3.23
C TYR A 166 -15.55 6.05 3.31
N PHE A 167 -15.87 6.64 2.17
CA PHE A 167 -16.29 8.03 2.10
C PHE A 167 -17.05 8.32 0.81
N ALA A 168 -17.71 9.47 0.74
CA ALA A 168 -18.49 9.88 -0.42
C ALA A 168 -18.19 11.35 -0.80
N GLN A 169 -18.42 11.67 -2.07
CA GLN A 169 -18.51 13.04 -2.57
C GLN A 169 -19.51 13.10 -3.73
N GLY A 170 -20.57 13.92 -3.59
CA GLY A 170 -21.66 13.94 -4.55
C GLY A 170 -22.31 12.57 -4.68
N SER A 171 -22.50 12.10 -5.92
CA SER A 171 -23.02 10.76 -6.23
C SER A 171 -21.96 9.65 -6.14
N GLN A 172 -20.70 9.99 -5.88
CA GLN A 172 -19.61 9.03 -5.89
C GLN A 172 -19.31 8.48 -4.49
N VAL A 173 -19.10 7.16 -4.42
CA VAL A 173 -18.65 6.46 -3.23
C VAL A 173 -17.25 5.87 -3.47
N PHE A 174 -16.45 5.89 -2.42
CA PHE A 174 -15.04 5.51 -2.49
C PHE A 174 -14.68 4.52 -1.40
N GLN A 175 -13.75 3.62 -1.76
CA GLN A 175 -13.02 2.80 -0.81
C GLN A 175 -11.53 2.94 -1.08
N ALA A 176 -10.73 3.26 -0.07
CA ALA A 176 -9.27 3.22 -0.14
C ALA A 176 -8.77 2.15 0.83
N VAL A 177 -7.97 1.18 0.36
CA VAL A 177 -7.61 -0.01 1.14
C VAL A 177 -6.12 -0.29 1.17
N LEU A 178 -5.68 -0.87 2.28
CA LEU A 178 -4.40 -1.53 2.50
C LEU A 178 -4.64 -2.97 2.93
N TYR A 179 -3.95 -3.91 2.28
CA TYR A 179 -3.93 -5.32 2.67
C TYR A 179 -2.50 -5.85 2.71
N GLY A 180 -2.10 -6.47 3.80
CA GLY A 180 -0.77 -7.07 3.94
C GLY A 180 -0.70 -8.00 5.14
N ALA A 181 0.37 -8.78 5.25
CA ALA A 181 0.64 -9.56 6.45
C ALA A 181 0.88 -8.63 7.65
N GLN A 182 1.54 -7.51 7.40
CA GLN A 182 1.78 -6.44 8.37
C GLN A 182 1.64 -5.09 7.64
N ILE A 183 1.01 -4.13 8.29
CA ILE A 183 0.88 -2.75 7.84
C ILE A 183 1.46 -1.87 8.94
N THR A 184 2.58 -1.19 8.67
CA THR A 184 3.16 -0.30 9.67
C THR A 184 2.34 0.98 9.84
N PRO A 185 2.35 1.60 11.02
CA PRO A 185 1.63 2.85 11.26
C PRO A 185 2.04 3.95 10.28
N GLU A 186 3.33 4.07 9.94
CA GLU A 186 3.86 5.09 9.04
C GLU A 186 3.31 4.93 7.61
N VAL A 187 3.23 3.69 7.13
CA VAL A 187 2.68 3.37 5.80
C VAL A 187 1.19 3.69 5.75
N ALA A 188 0.45 3.27 6.79
CA ALA A 188 -0.97 3.54 6.88
C ALA A 188 -1.26 5.04 6.98
N GLU A 189 -0.52 5.77 7.81
CA GLU A 189 -0.69 7.21 7.99
C GLU A 189 -0.37 7.97 6.70
N THR A 190 0.75 7.67 6.03
CA THR A 190 1.12 8.29 4.76
C THR A 190 0.02 8.10 3.70
N PHE A 191 -0.55 6.90 3.61
CA PHE A 191 -1.59 6.60 2.64
C PHE A 191 -2.90 7.32 2.96
N PHE A 192 -3.44 7.14 4.18
CA PHE A 192 -4.77 7.68 4.52
C PHE A 192 -4.78 9.20 4.71
N SER A 193 -3.69 9.81 5.19
CA SER A 193 -3.58 11.27 5.30
C SER A 193 -3.42 11.97 3.95
N SER A 194 -3.01 11.24 2.93
CA SER A 194 -2.88 11.76 1.57
C SER A 194 -4.21 11.93 0.82
N LEU A 195 -5.28 11.30 1.31
CA LEU A 195 -6.61 11.38 0.70
C LEU A 195 -7.17 12.79 0.83
N LYS A 196 -7.52 13.41 -0.29
CA LYS A 196 -8.16 14.74 -0.32
C LYS A 196 -8.94 14.93 -1.61
N PHE A 197 -9.95 15.79 -1.56
CA PHE A 197 -10.65 16.29 -2.74
C PHE A 197 -10.18 17.71 -3.06
N ASP A 198 -9.84 17.96 -4.30
CA ASP A 198 -9.45 19.28 -4.81
C ASP A 198 -10.66 20.08 -5.31
#